data_713395859c5deaabfffa63656531dd8c
#
_entry.id   713395859c5deaabfffa63656531dd8c
#
_cell.length_a   1.000
_cell.length_b   1.000
_cell.length_c   1.000
_cell.angle_alpha   90.00
_cell.angle_beta   90.00
_cell.angle_gamma   90.00
#
_symmetry.space_group_name_H-M   'P 1'
#
loop_
_entity.id
_entity.type
_entity.pdbx_description
1 polymer ?
#
loop_
_entity_poly.entity_id
_entity_poly.type
_entity_poly.pdbx_seq_one_letter_code
_entity_poly.pdbx_strand_id
1 'polypeptide(L)'
;MPDRPSDDEVGCQILGVFMRYRIPANGMLQRNYFFDVRDGDFQRGINKAIANNWITIDRHNRYRYQLTAAGYAAGRMIDPVLSQPIVFATS
;
A
#
# COMPACT_ATOMS: atom_id res chain seq x y z
N MET A 1 13.08 -18.98 11.77
CA MET A 1 12.37 -19.13 11.44
C MET A 1 11.72 -18.33 10.77
N PRO A 2 11.20 -18.37 10.00
CA PRO A 2 10.81 -17.59 9.20
C PRO A 2 9.79 -17.16 9.52
N ASP A 3 9.72 -16.44 9.52
CA ASP A 3 8.80 -15.95 10.00
C ASP A 3 7.92 -15.31 9.25
N ARG A 4 6.72 -15.12 9.53
CA ARG A 4 5.86 -14.31 8.81
C ARG A 4 6.18 -12.92 9.02
N PRO A 5 5.93 -12.04 8.05
CA PRO A 5 6.10 -10.62 8.22
C PRO A 5 5.15 -10.12 9.28
N SER A 6 5.54 -9.09 9.99
CA SER A 6 4.68 -8.50 11.01
C SER A 6 3.53 -7.76 10.34
N ASP A 7 2.53 -7.40 11.13
CA ASP A 7 1.41 -6.63 10.60
C ASP A 7 1.88 -5.31 10.02
N ASP A 8 2.87 -4.68 10.65
CA ASP A 8 3.42 -3.44 10.13
C ASP A 8 4.05 -3.65 8.76
N GLU A 9 4.79 -4.75 8.62
CA GLU A 9 5.43 -5.04 7.34
C GLU A 9 4.44 -5.28 6.24
N VAL A 10 3.38 -6.05 6.51
CA VAL A 10 2.40 -6.28 5.47
C VAL A 10 1.59 -5.04 5.18
N GLY A 11 1.34 -4.19 6.18
CA GLY A 11 0.71 -2.90 5.94
C GLY A 11 1.55 -2.05 5.00
N CYS A 12 2.87 -2.06 5.21
CA CYS A 12 3.78 -1.35 4.33
C CYS A 12 3.79 -1.94 2.93
N GLN A 13 3.66 -3.27 2.81
CA GLN A 13 3.57 -3.89 1.49
C GLN A 13 2.34 -3.40 0.73
N ILE A 14 1.22 -3.24 1.44
CA ILE A 14 0.02 -2.72 0.82
C ILE A 14 0.27 -1.31 0.27
N LEU A 15 0.86 -0.45 1.09
CA LEU A 15 1.19 0.90 0.62
C LEU A 15 2.17 0.85 -0.54
N GLY A 16 3.12 -0.07 -0.50
CA GLY A 16 4.09 -0.21 -1.58
C GLY A 16 3.45 -0.50 -2.92
N VAL A 17 2.35 -1.26 -2.91
CA VAL A 17 1.64 -1.54 -4.16
C VAL A 17 1.03 -0.25 -4.71
N PHE A 18 0.41 0.56 -3.85
CA PHE A 18 -0.12 1.85 -4.30
C PHE A 18 0.99 2.72 -4.88
N MET A 19 2.15 2.73 -4.24
CA MET A 19 3.26 3.54 -4.72
C MET A 19 3.79 3.02 -6.05
N ARG A 20 3.83 1.69 -6.20
CA ARG A 20 4.31 1.08 -7.44
C ARG A 20 3.48 1.52 -8.64
N TYR A 21 2.18 1.63 -8.45
CA TYR A 21 1.28 2.05 -9.51
C TYR A 21 1.07 3.55 -9.52
N ARG A 22 1.80 4.26 -8.66
CA ARG A 22 1.76 5.73 -8.62
C ARG A 22 0.36 6.26 -8.37
N ILE A 23 -0.34 5.61 -7.46
CA ILE A 23 -1.68 6.03 -7.13
C ILE A 23 -1.61 7.27 -6.25
N PRO A 24 -2.30 8.34 -6.61
CA PRO A 24 -2.28 9.55 -5.79
C PRO A 24 -3.22 9.41 -4.60
N ALA A 25 -3.17 10.39 -3.73
CA ALA A 25 -4.13 10.45 -2.63
C ALA A 25 -5.53 10.44 -3.22
N ASN A 26 -6.42 9.69 -2.61
CA ASN A 26 -7.79 9.49 -3.05
C ASN A 26 -7.93 8.59 -4.28
N GLY A 27 -6.83 8.10 -4.80
CA GLY A 27 -6.90 7.15 -5.89
C GLY A 27 -7.26 5.76 -5.38
N MET A 28 -7.65 4.88 -6.26
CA MET A 28 -8.12 3.56 -5.88
C MET A 28 -7.40 2.46 -6.61
N LEU A 29 -7.29 1.30 -5.96
CA LEU A 29 -6.79 0.09 -6.58
C LEU A 29 -7.72 -1.04 -6.24
N GLN A 30 -7.89 -1.95 -7.17
CA GLN A 30 -8.70 -3.14 -6.94
C GLN A 30 -7.86 -4.25 -6.33
N ARG A 31 -8.52 -5.19 -5.70
CA ARG A 31 -7.88 -6.31 -5.04
C ARG A 31 -6.88 -7.05 -5.93
N ASN A 32 -7.21 -7.20 -7.19
CA ASN A 32 -6.36 -8.00 -8.07
C ASN A 32 -5.03 -7.34 -8.38
N TYR A 33 -4.84 -6.08 -8.06
CA TYR A 33 -3.55 -5.43 -8.23
C TYR A 33 -2.56 -5.81 -7.14
N PHE A 34 -3.04 -6.50 -6.10
CA PHE A 34 -2.19 -6.91 -4.98
C PHE A 34 -1.76 -8.37 -5.11
N PHE A 35 -1.53 -8.80 -6.33
CA PHE A 35 -1.25 -10.22 -6.57
C PHE A 35 0.05 -10.69 -5.95
N ASP A 36 0.96 -9.77 -5.66
CA ASP A 36 2.21 -10.13 -5.02
C ASP A 36 2.06 -10.43 -3.54
N VAL A 37 0.95 -10.08 -2.95
CA VAL A 37 0.76 -10.21 -1.51
C VAL A 37 -0.06 -11.47 -1.28
N ARG A 38 0.45 -12.36 -0.42
CA ARG A 38 -0.24 -13.61 -0.15
C ARG A 38 -1.56 -13.34 0.53
N ASP A 39 -2.53 -14.20 0.30
CA ASP A 39 -3.87 -13.97 0.80
C ASP A 39 -3.91 -13.74 2.30
N GLY A 40 -3.22 -14.56 3.08
CA GLY A 40 -3.23 -14.38 4.53
C GLY A 40 -2.59 -13.08 4.95
N ASP A 41 -1.52 -12.69 4.26
CA ASP A 41 -0.84 -11.44 4.56
C ASP A 41 -1.65 -10.25 4.07
N PHE A 42 -2.35 -10.43 2.97
CA PHE A 42 -3.15 -9.35 2.41
C PHE A 42 -4.19 -8.86 3.40
N GLN A 43 -4.92 -9.78 4.02
CA GLN A 43 -5.96 -9.39 4.97
C GLN A 43 -5.35 -8.66 6.17
N ARG A 44 -4.24 -9.18 6.68
CA ARG A 44 -3.55 -8.53 7.80
C ARG A 44 -3.06 -7.14 7.40
N GLY A 45 -2.51 -7.02 6.21
CA GLY A 45 -2.01 -5.75 5.72
C GLY A 45 -3.12 -4.73 5.53
N ILE A 46 -4.23 -5.16 4.97
CA ILE A 46 -5.38 -4.29 4.78
C ILE A 46 -5.91 -3.82 6.13
N ASN A 47 -6.04 -4.74 7.08
CA ASN A 47 -6.53 -4.37 8.42
C ASN A 47 -5.61 -3.36 9.07
N LYS A 48 -4.31 -3.56 8.94
CA LYS A 48 -3.35 -2.64 9.53
C LYS A 48 -3.39 -1.28 8.85
N ALA A 49 -3.50 -1.28 7.53
CA ALA A 49 -3.55 -0.04 6.78
C ALA A 49 -4.81 0.76 7.12
N ILE A 50 -5.92 0.06 7.30
CA ILE A 50 -7.15 0.73 7.71
C ILE A 50 -7.00 1.28 9.13
N ALA A 51 -6.41 0.51 10.03
CA ALA A 51 -6.22 0.96 11.41
C ALA A 51 -5.34 2.19 11.48
N ASN A 52 -4.38 2.30 10.56
CA ASN A 52 -3.50 3.46 10.50
C ASN A 52 -4.10 4.60 9.67
N ASN A 53 -5.31 4.42 9.18
CA ASN A 53 -5.98 5.42 8.37
C ASN A 53 -5.26 5.69 7.04
N TRP A 54 -4.57 4.67 6.53
CA TRP A 54 -3.86 4.81 5.26
C TRP A 54 -4.75 4.52 4.06
N ILE A 55 -5.70 3.62 4.23
CA ILE A 55 -6.62 3.28 3.17
C ILE A 55 -8.03 3.13 3.70
N THR A 56 -8.99 3.18 2.81
CA THR A 56 -10.38 2.88 3.15
C THR A 56 -10.91 1.92 2.12
N ILE A 57 -11.98 1.24 2.46
CA ILE A 57 -12.64 0.32 1.53
C ILE A 57 -13.79 1.05 0.88
N ASP A 58 -13.90 0.88 -0.45
CA ASP A 58 -14.95 1.54 -1.18
C ASP A 58 -16.30 1.06 -0.69
N ARG A 59 -17.27 2.00 -0.58
CA ARG A 59 -18.57 1.68 -0.08
C ARG A 59 -19.32 0.75 -0.96
N HIS A 60 -19.12 0.83 -2.24
CA HIS A 60 -19.91 0.08 -3.23
C HIS A 60 -19.21 -1.19 -3.69
N ASN A 61 -17.92 -1.31 -3.42
CA ASN A 61 -17.17 -2.46 -3.89
C ASN A 61 -16.10 -2.81 -2.91
N ARG A 62 -16.31 -3.85 -2.12
CA ARG A 62 -15.39 -4.27 -1.06
C ARG A 62 -14.04 -4.73 -1.60
N TYR A 63 -13.90 -4.90 -2.90
CA TYR A 63 -12.64 -5.30 -3.51
C TYR A 63 -11.88 -4.11 -4.06
N ARG A 64 -12.31 -2.91 -3.74
CA ARG A 64 -11.65 -1.70 -4.19
C ARG A 64 -11.23 -0.89 -2.97
N TYR A 65 -9.98 -0.47 -2.95
CA TYR A 65 -9.40 0.22 -1.81
C TYR A 65 -8.94 1.59 -2.22
N GLN A 66 -9.21 2.58 -1.40
CA GLN A 66 -8.86 3.96 -1.69
C GLN A 66 -7.71 4.40 -0.80
N LEU A 67 -6.70 5.01 -1.39
CA LEU A 67 -5.56 5.53 -0.66
C LEU A 67 -5.92 6.88 -0.07
N THR A 68 -5.71 7.07 1.22
CA THR A 68 -5.97 8.35 1.85
C THR A 68 -4.77 9.27 1.69
N ALA A 69 -4.95 10.55 2.01
CA ALA A 69 -3.82 11.47 2.01
C ALA A 69 -2.76 11.02 3.00
N ALA A 70 -3.18 10.53 4.16
CA ALA A 70 -2.22 10.01 5.15
C ALA A 70 -1.49 8.79 4.60
N GLY A 71 -2.19 7.93 3.89
CA GLY A 71 -1.58 6.75 3.28
C GLY A 71 -0.58 7.14 2.21
N TYR A 72 -0.92 8.12 1.40
CA TYR A 72 -0.03 8.59 0.36
C TYR A 72 1.27 9.14 0.99
N ALA A 73 1.15 9.95 2.02
CA ALA A 73 2.32 10.50 2.69
C ALA A 73 3.17 9.41 3.33
N ALA A 74 2.52 8.45 3.98
CA ALA A 74 3.24 7.35 4.61
C ALA A 74 3.95 6.49 3.57
N GLY A 75 3.29 6.25 2.45
CA GLY A 75 3.90 5.44 1.40
C GLY A 75 5.14 6.07 0.83
N ARG A 76 5.13 7.39 0.66
CA ARG A 76 6.30 8.09 0.16
C ARG A 76 7.46 8.01 1.14
N MET A 77 7.17 7.99 2.43
CA MET A 77 8.23 7.89 3.44
C MET A 77 8.76 6.47 3.55
N ILE A 78 7.89 5.48 3.38
CA ILE A 78 8.29 4.10 3.50
C ILE A 78 9.16 3.67 2.34
N ASP A 79 8.86 4.14 1.15
CA ASP A 79 9.59 3.68 -0.02
C ASP A 79 9.96 4.86 -0.92
N PRO A 80 10.94 5.63 -0.51
CA PRO A 80 11.33 6.81 -1.28
C PRO A 80 11.82 6.46 -2.68
N VAL A 81 12.35 5.27 -2.86
CA VAL A 81 12.81 4.88 -4.19
C VAL A 81 11.65 4.80 -5.16
N LEU A 82 10.53 4.26 -4.72
CA LEU A 82 9.37 4.17 -5.58
C LEU A 82 8.67 5.50 -5.74
N SER A 83 8.80 6.38 -4.77
CA SER A 83 8.07 7.63 -4.81
C SER A 83 8.85 8.73 -5.49
N GLN A 84 10.17 8.55 -5.68
CA GLN A 84 10.98 9.56 -6.30
C GLN A 84 11.23 9.22 -7.74
N PRO A 85 11.44 10.20 -8.54
CA PRO A 85 11.82 9.95 -9.90
C PRO A 85 13.22 9.50 -9.82
N ILE A 86 13.63 8.88 -10.73
CA ILE A 86 14.84 8.42 -10.75
C ILE A 86 15.77 9.25 -10.86
N VAL A 87 16.24 9.58 -10.29
CA VAL A 87 17.03 10.43 -10.38
C VAL A 87 18.20 10.16 -10.52
N PHE A 88 18.55 9.66 -10.36
CA PHE A 88 19.69 9.52 -10.51
C PHE A 88 20.25 9.46 -11.41
N ALA A 89 19.77 9.48 -11.71
CA ALA A 89 20.17 9.45 -12.64
C ALA A 89 21.10 10.27 -12.65
N THR A 90 21.25 10.61 -12.28
CA THR A 90 22.01 11.33 -12.38
C THR A 90 22.81 11.39 -11.88
N SER A 91 22.91 11.08 -11.71
CA SER A 91 23.63 11.22 -11.43
C SER A 91 24.02 11.21 -11.40
#